data_13792db7fbb634dd740ff81456014016
#
_entry.id   13792db7fbb634dd740ff81456014016
#
_cell.length_a   1.000
_cell.length_b   1.000
_cell.length_c   1.000
_cell.angle_alpha   90.00
_cell.angle_beta   90.00
_cell.angle_gamma   90.00
#
_symmetry.space_group_name_H-M   'P 1'
#
loop_
_entity.id
_entity.type
_entity.pdbx_description
1 polymer ?
#
loop_
_entity_poly.entity_id
_entity_poly.type
_entity_poly.pdbx_seq_one_letter_code
_entity_poly.pdbx_strand_id
1 'polypeptide(L)'
;MKTKKFLAALSTLLIFLSPALASAETVVTSFYPIYLFALNLTQGIDGITIRNLAAPNTGCLHDYQLSTGDMKVLNKADVFLINGAGMESYLTRVMDTFPKLPVVDASTGITLLTEDGMDEYVDDHDHDHEDEDADDHGHHHAGEANAHIWLDAQNAIQMVDNLADGLISAMPQYEAQIEQNRADYVARLTALDAELKETLAAVPNKNIVTFHEAFPYFARAYGLTVAAVVNHEPGDALSPAQLAELVRTIRALNNPPLFTEPQYDDMAAQTISRETGAPIYTLDPVVTGPETDVPLTYYEDRMRENMQTLLVALTPAKGE
;
A
#
# COMPACT_ATOMS: atom_id res chain seq x y z
N MET A 1 -38.63 74.48 -37.96
CA MET A 1 -38.54 73.50 -36.81
C MET A 1 -37.73 72.27 -37.27
N LYS A 2 -36.49 72.15 -36.82
CA LYS A 2 -35.57 71.06 -37.20
C LYS A 2 -35.50 70.08 -36.01
N THR A 3 -36.11 68.88 -36.14
CA THR A 3 -36.02 67.82 -35.16
C THR A 3 -34.68 67.08 -35.29
N LYS A 4 -33.80 67.18 -34.28
CA LYS A 4 -32.58 66.40 -34.20
C LYS A 4 -32.93 64.98 -33.62
N LYS A 5 -32.70 63.93 -34.44
CA LYS A 5 -32.74 62.55 -33.96
C LYS A 5 -31.42 62.22 -33.29
N PHE A 6 -31.47 61.91 -31.98
CA PHE A 6 -30.36 61.34 -31.22
C PHE A 6 -30.33 59.82 -31.50
N LEU A 7 -29.24 59.37 -32.10
CA LEU A 7 -28.95 57.93 -32.23
C LEU A 7 -28.11 57.53 -31.01
N ALA A 8 -28.64 56.76 -30.08
CA ALA A 8 -27.90 56.17 -28.99
C ALA A 8 -27.23 54.87 -29.48
N ALA A 9 -25.93 54.88 -29.60
CA ALA A 9 -25.16 53.65 -29.90
C ALA A 9 -24.96 52.86 -28.60
N LEU A 10 -25.61 51.68 -28.53
CA LEU A 10 -25.43 50.67 -27.46
C LEU A 10 -24.21 49.83 -27.78
N SER A 11 -23.08 50.12 -27.16
CA SER A 11 -21.86 49.33 -27.25
C SER A 11 -22.01 48.10 -26.36
N THR A 12 -22.28 46.94 -26.93
CA THR A 12 -22.27 45.65 -26.27
C THR A 12 -20.82 45.20 -26.06
N LEU A 13 -20.31 45.31 -24.82
CA LEU A 13 -18.99 44.79 -24.42
C LEU A 13 -19.10 43.27 -24.31
N LEU A 14 -18.65 42.52 -25.32
CA LEU A 14 -18.44 41.08 -25.24
C LEU A 14 -17.18 40.84 -24.42
N ILE A 15 -17.37 40.43 -23.16
CA ILE A 15 -16.29 39.87 -22.32
C ILE A 15 -16.03 38.46 -22.83
N PHE A 16 -14.99 38.29 -23.65
CA PHE A 16 -14.45 36.96 -23.94
C PHE A 16 -13.80 36.42 -22.67
N LEU A 17 -14.53 35.57 -21.91
CA LEU A 17 -13.93 34.71 -20.91
C LEU A 17 -13.08 33.67 -21.70
N SER A 18 -11.80 33.97 -21.90
CA SER A 18 -10.86 32.93 -22.32
C SER A 18 -10.82 31.88 -21.20
N PRO A 19 -11.09 30.60 -21.45
CA PRO A 19 -10.79 29.57 -20.47
C PRO A 19 -9.27 29.66 -20.23
N ALA A 20 -8.85 30.03 -19.04
CA ALA A 20 -7.49 29.83 -18.60
C ALA A 20 -7.25 28.32 -18.77
N LEU A 21 -6.26 27.93 -19.57
CA LEU A 21 -5.76 26.57 -19.58
C LEU A 21 -5.23 26.33 -18.17
N ALA A 22 -6.07 25.76 -17.31
CA ALA A 22 -5.62 25.31 -15.99
C ALA A 22 -4.51 24.28 -16.25
N SER A 23 -3.35 24.53 -15.68
CA SER A 23 -2.29 23.52 -15.63
C SER A 23 -2.87 22.28 -14.95
N ALA A 24 -2.59 21.09 -15.49
CA ALA A 24 -3.01 19.87 -14.82
C ALA A 24 -2.30 19.78 -13.46
N GLU A 25 -3.05 19.48 -12.42
CA GLU A 25 -2.52 19.22 -11.07
C GLU A 25 -1.75 17.91 -11.07
N THR A 26 -0.61 17.87 -10.39
CA THR A 26 0.25 16.69 -10.32
C THR A 26 0.16 16.06 -8.94
N VAL A 27 -0.48 14.89 -8.88
CA VAL A 27 -0.51 14.02 -7.70
C VAL A 27 0.67 13.06 -7.78
N VAL A 28 1.51 13.04 -6.76
CA VAL A 28 2.60 12.05 -6.64
C VAL A 28 2.22 11.06 -5.56
N THR A 29 2.42 9.76 -5.82
CA THR A 29 2.21 8.67 -4.86
C THR A 29 3.54 8.03 -4.52
N SER A 30 3.71 7.53 -3.29
CA SER A 30 4.97 6.95 -2.83
C SER A 30 5.30 5.66 -3.56
N PHE A 31 4.33 4.74 -3.67
CA PHE A 31 4.51 3.44 -4.29
C PHE A 31 3.19 2.84 -4.80
N TYR A 32 3.25 1.59 -5.26
CA TYR A 32 2.22 0.99 -6.09
C TYR A 32 0.82 0.88 -5.44
N PRO A 33 0.64 0.44 -4.17
CA PRO A 33 -0.69 0.42 -3.54
C PRO A 33 -1.34 1.80 -3.49
N ILE A 34 -0.60 2.84 -3.10
CA ILE A 34 -1.10 4.22 -3.04
C ILE A 34 -1.45 4.74 -4.44
N TYR A 35 -0.65 4.34 -5.44
CA TYR A 35 -0.93 4.65 -6.84
C TYR A 35 -2.26 4.04 -7.30
N LEU A 36 -2.54 2.78 -6.96
CA LEU A 36 -3.81 2.12 -7.30
C LEU A 36 -5.01 2.84 -6.68
N PHE A 37 -4.89 3.25 -5.41
CA PHE A 37 -5.96 3.99 -4.73
C PHE A 37 -6.17 5.37 -5.34
N ALA A 38 -5.08 6.09 -5.65
CA ALA A 38 -5.14 7.39 -6.31
C ALA A 38 -5.77 7.31 -7.71
N LEU A 39 -5.47 6.27 -8.50
CA LEU A 39 -6.09 6.04 -9.82
C LEU A 39 -7.62 5.93 -9.70
N ASN A 40 -8.10 5.18 -8.70
CA ASN A 40 -9.53 5.03 -8.45
C ASN A 40 -10.18 6.35 -8.04
N LEU A 41 -9.56 7.09 -7.11
CA LEU A 41 -10.09 8.35 -6.60
C LEU A 41 -10.14 9.47 -7.65
N THR A 42 -9.25 9.43 -8.64
CA THR A 42 -9.14 10.47 -9.67
C THR A 42 -9.67 10.05 -11.05
N GLN A 43 -10.33 8.89 -11.11
CA GLN A 43 -10.90 8.39 -12.37
C GLN A 43 -11.77 9.43 -13.05
N GLY A 44 -11.52 9.66 -14.37
CA GLY A 44 -12.33 10.56 -15.21
C GLY A 44 -12.15 12.05 -14.90
N ILE A 45 -11.13 12.45 -14.13
CA ILE A 45 -10.79 13.85 -13.87
C ILE A 45 -9.66 14.28 -14.83
N ASP A 46 -10.01 14.93 -15.92
CA ASP A 46 -9.03 15.34 -16.97
C ASP A 46 -7.96 16.33 -16.47
N GLY A 47 -8.21 17.01 -15.35
CA GLY A 47 -7.30 18.03 -14.77
C GLY A 47 -6.23 17.47 -13.84
N ILE A 48 -6.14 16.15 -13.62
CA ILE A 48 -5.19 15.52 -12.69
C ILE A 48 -4.24 14.58 -13.45
N THR A 49 -2.95 14.69 -13.14
CA THR A 49 -1.93 13.73 -13.58
C THR A 49 -1.35 13.01 -12.38
N ILE A 50 -1.38 11.68 -12.38
CA ILE A 50 -0.78 10.88 -11.30
C ILE A 50 0.61 10.41 -11.71
N ARG A 51 1.54 10.45 -10.76
CA ARG A 51 2.92 9.96 -10.87
C ARG A 51 3.24 9.05 -9.70
N ASN A 52 3.53 7.79 -9.98
CA ASN A 52 4.08 6.91 -8.95
C ASN A 52 5.59 7.20 -8.79
N LEU A 53 6.06 7.42 -7.56
CA LEU A 53 7.45 7.79 -7.28
C LEU A 53 8.36 6.56 -7.47
N ALA A 54 8.06 5.49 -6.76
CA ALA A 54 8.78 4.22 -6.94
C ALA A 54 8.32 3.50 -8.21
N ALA A 55 9.25 2.93 -8.96
CA ALA A 55 8.90 2.14 -10.15
C ALA A 55 7.97 0.96 -9.77
N PRO A 56 7.02 0.56 -10.66
CA PRO A 56 6.04 -0.49 -10.34
C PRO A 56 6.63 -1.88 -10.04
N ASN A 57 7.93 -2.06 -10.18
CA ASN A 57 8.66 -3.29 -9.89
C ASN A 57 9.62 -3.15 -8.69
N THR A 58 9.54 -2.06 -7.95
CA THR A 58 10.44 -1.79 -6.79
C THR A 58 10.16 -2.74 -5.63
N GLY A 59 8.89 -3.12 -5.40
CA GLY A 59 8.49 -3.84 -4.20
C GLY A 59 8.21 -2.90 -3.03
N CYS A 60 8.47 -3.36 -1.80
CA CYS A 60 8.32 -2.54 -0.59
C CYS A 60 9.39 -1.45 -0.51
N LEU A 61 9.11 -0.36 0.23
CA LEU A 61 9.96 0.84 0.25
C LEU A 61 10.93 0.92 1.43
N HIS A 62 11.06 -0.12 2.26
CA HIS A 62 11.91 -0.07 3.46
C HIS A 62 13.33 0.43 3.16
N ASP A 63 13.94 -0.05 2.09
CA ASP A 63 15.30 0.34 1.66
C ASP A 63 15.32 1.33 0.48
N TYR A 64 14.16 1.92 0.14
CA TYR A 64 14.09 2.78 -1.03
C TYR A 64 14.89 4.08 -0.84
N GLN A 65 15.82 4.33 -1.77
CA GLN A 65 16.66 5.52 -1.78
C GLN A 65 16.17 6.51 -2.85
N LEU A 66 15.79 7.73 -2.42
CA LEU A 66 15.38 8.79 -3.35
C LEU A 66 16.48 9.14 -4.34
N SER A 67 16.17 9.00 -5.62
CA SER A 67 17.03 9.45 -6.71
C SER A 67 16.89 10.95 -6.98
N THR A 68 17.82 11.50 -7.77
CA THR A 68 17.69 12.89 -8.27
C THR A 68 16.45 13.05 -9.17
N GLY A 69 16.00 11.95 -9.81
CA GLY A 69 14.77 11.91 -10.61
C GLY A 69 13.54 12.14 -9.75
N ASP A 70 13.45 11.41 -8.64
CA ASP A 70 12.34 11.50 -7.69
C ASP A 70 12.19 12.89 -7.09
N MET A 71 13.32 13.49 -6.70
CA MET A 71 13.34 14.87 -6.20
C MET A 71 12.82 15.89 -7.24
N LYS A 72 13.04 15.63 -8.54
CA LYS A 72 12.48 16.50 -9.61
C LYS A 72 10.98 16.25 -9.81
N VAL A 73 10.50 15.04 -9.59
CA VAL A 73 9.07 14.71 -9.61
C VAL A 73 8.37 15.40 -8.44
N LEU A 74 8.87 15.23 -7.22
CA LEU A 74 8.34 15.84 -6.00
C LEU A 74 8.34 17.37 -6.06
N ASN A 75 9.37 18.00 -6.67
CA ASN A 75 9.42 19.46 -6.86
C ASN A 75 8.29 20.03 -7.75
N LYS A 76 7.60 19.16 -8.49
CA LYS A 76 6.49 19.53 -9.37
C LYS A 76 5.14 19.04 -8.86
N ALA A 77 5.14 18.36 -7.72
CA ALA A 77 3.94 17.83 -7.12
C ALA A 77 3.11 18.95 -6.48
N ASP A 78 1.79 18.88 -6.67
CA ASP A 78 0.83 19.73 -5.96
C ASP A 78 0.38 19.04 -4.67
N VAL A 79 0.47 17.71 -4.61
CA VAL A 79 0.25 16.89 -3.40
C VAL A 79 1.07 15.60 -3.49
N PHE A 80 1.57 15.14 -2.34
CA PHE A 80 2.26 13.85 -2.18
C PHE A 80 1.45 12.93 -1.27
N LEU A 81 1.04 11.79 -1.81
CA LEU A 81 0.26 10.76 -1.13
C LEU A 81 1.21 9.65 -0.67
N ILE A 82 1.21 9.34 0.62
CA ILE A 82 2.08 8.32 1.22
C ILE A 82 1.27 7.23 1.90
N ASN A 83 1.88 6.07 2.11
CA ASN A 83 1.32 5.01 2.93
C ASN A 83 1.24 5.43 4.38
N GLY A 84 2.32 6.01 4.89
CA GLY A 84 2.50 6.23 6.32
C GLY A 84 2.93 4.96 7.05
N ALA A 85 2.69 4.92 8.35
CA ALA A 85 3.07 3.79 9.21
C ALA A 85 4.57 3.40 9.10
N GLY A 86 5.45 4.37 8.81
CA GLY A 86 6.90 4.13 8.69
C GLY A 86 7.38 3.61 7.34
N MET A 87 6.49 3.33 6.35
CA MET A 87 6.88 2.78 5.06
C MET A 87 7.88 3.65 4.30
N GLU A 88 7.74 4.97 4.35
CA GLU A 88 8.60 5.91 3.64
C GLU A 88 9.75 6.39 4.53
N SER A 89 10.80 5.58 4.70
CA SER A 89 12.00 5.91 5.50
C SER A 89 12.66 7.25 5.10
N TYR A 90 12.44 7.69 3.86
CA TYR A 90 12.96 8.94 3.29
C TYR A 90 12.07 10.17 3.53
N LEU A 91 10.91 10.05 4.19
CA LEU A 91 9.90 11.11 4.30
C LEU A 91 10.43 12.39 4.93
N THR A 92 11.21 12.28 6.01
CA THR A 92 11.84 13.45 6.67
C THR A 92 12.64 14.30 5.67
N ARG A 93 13.43 13.64 4.81
CA ARG A 93 14.21 14.35 3.77
C ARG A 93 13.32 15.07 2.75
N VAL A 94 12.17 14.48 2.40
CA VAL A 94 11.19 15.12 1.50
C VAL A 94 10.61 16.37 2.17
N MET A 95 10.16 16.26 3.40
CA MET A 95 9.56 17.37 4.15
C MET A 95 10.56 18.52 4.38
N ASP A 96 11.82 18.22 4.69
CA ASP A 96 12.88 19.22 4.84
C ASP A 96 13.19 19.94 3.53
N THR A 97 13.14 19.22 2.40
CA THR A 97 13.44 19.80 1.08
C THR A 97 12.26 20.57 0.51
N PHE A 98 11.04 20.10 0.73
CA PHE A 98 9.80 20.67 0.19
C PHE A 98 8.78 21.00 1.30
N PRO A 99 9.10 21.96 2.22
CA PRO A 99 8.28 22.23 3.40
C PRO A 99 6.88 22.79 3.12
N LYS A 100 6.58 23.07 1.86
CA LYS A 100 5.26 23.56 1.42
C LYS A 100 4.46 22.52 0.63
N LEU A 101 5.06 21.37 0.32
CA LEU A 101 4.37 20.30 -0.37
C LEU A 101 3.36 19.67 0.59
N PRO A 102 2.05 19.69 0.27
CA PRO A 102 1.07 18.96 1.04
C PRO A 102 1.38 17.46 1.00
N VAL A 103 1.50 16.84 2.16
CA VAL A 103 1.68 15.38 2.31
C VAL A 103 0.43 14.83 2.94
N VAL A 104 -0.14 13.79 2.34
CA VAL A 104 -1.33 13.09 2.84
C VAL A 104 -0.90 11.70 3.28
N ASP A 105 -1.01 11.44 4.56
CA ASP A 105 -0.70 10.16 5.19
C ASP A 105 -1.95 9.28 5.22
N ALA A 106 -1.92 8.18 4.45
CA ALA A 106 -3.02 7.25 4.34
C ALA A 106 -3.25 6.43 5.62
N SER A 107 -2.24 6.28 6.48
CA SER A 107 -2.34 5.47 7.72
C SER A 107 -3.08 6.16 8.86
N THR A 108 -3.43 7.44 8.72
CA THR A 108 -4.06 8.23 9.78
C THR A 108 -5.28 7.51 10.39
N GLY A 109 -5.26 7.30 11.71
CA GLY A 109 -6.36 6.67 12.46
C GLY A 109 -6.45 5.15 12.32
N ILE A 110 -5.53 4.49 11.60
CA ILE A 110 -5.44 3.04 11.53
C ILE A 110 -4.68 2.52 12.77
N THR A 111 -5.22 1.49 13.42
CA THR A 111 -4.52 0.78 14.49
C THR A 111 -3.38 -0.04 13.89
N LEU A 112 -2.15 0.32 14.23
CA LEU A 112 -0.97 -0.35 13.71
C LEU A 112 -0.65 -1.62 14.50
N LEU A 113 -0.04 -2.59 13.83
CA LEU A 113 0.56 -3.78 14.44
C LEU A 113 2.06 -3.57 14.59
N THR A 114 2.67 -4.28 15.53
CA THR A 114 4.14 -4.47 15.58
C THR A 114 4.61 -5.21 14.34
N GLU A 115 5.89 -5.15 14.00
CA GLU A 115 6.44 -5.85 12.83
C GLU A 115 6.15 -7.35 12.83
N ASP A 116 6.27 -8.01 13.99
CA ASP A 116 5.91 -9.41 14.14
C ASP A 116 4.40 -9.70 14.07
N GLY A 117 3.58 -8.64 14.05
CA GLY A 117 2.12 -8.72 13.94
C GLY A 117 1.42 -9.34 15.15
N MET A 118 2.13 -9.50 16.27
CA MET A 118 1.58 -10.17 17.45
C MET A 118 0.80 -9.23 18.36
N ASP A 119 1.25 -7.97 18.45
CA ASP A 119 0.67 -6.95 19.33
C ASP A 119 0.26 -5.71 18.55
N GLU A 120 -0.62 -4.88 19.15
CA GLU A 120 -0.90 -3.55 18.62
C GLU A 120 0.28 -2.63 18.93
N TYR A 121 0.76 -1.90 17.91
CA TYR A 121 1.82 -0.92 18.09
C TYR A 121 1.30 0.26 18.90
N VAL A 122 2.00 0.59 19.99
CA VAL A 122 1.74 1.76 20.82
C VAL A 122 2.91 2.71 20.68
N ASP A 123 2.67 3.88 20.10
CA ASP A 123 3.65 4.94 19.97
C ASP A 123 3.84 5.63 21.34
N ASP A 124 4.84 5.20 22.10
CA ASP A 124 5.14 5.73 23.44
C ASP A 124 6.19 6.84 23.32
N HIS A 125 5.74 8.06 23.04
CA HIS A 125 6.59 9.24 22.84
C HIS A 125 7.29 9.78 24.10
N ASP A 126 7.28 9.06 25.23
CA ASP A 126 7.84 9.51 26.52
C ASP A 126 9.00 8.61 27.00
N HIS A 127 10.08 8.48 26.22
CA HIS A 127 11.34 7.95 26.74
C HIS A 127 12.51 8.88 26.44
N ASP A 128 12.96 9.59 27.49
CA ASP A 128 14.30 10.15 27.59
C ASP A 128 15.33 9.01 27.51
N HIS A 129 16.00 8.88 26.36
CA HIS A 129 17.12 7.95 26.21
C HIS A 129 18.42 8.58 26.70
N GLU A 130 18.92 8.11 27.83
CA GLU A 130 20.34 8.23 28.18
C GLU A 130 21.11 7.16 27.36
N ASP A 131 22.12 7.63 26.61
CA ASP A 131 23.00 6.83 25.77
C ASP A 131 23.74 5.75 26.57
N GLU A 132 23.59 4.47 26.21
CA GLU A 132 24.60 3.44 26.49
C GLU A 132 24.92 2.67 25.18
N ASP A 133 26.18 2.86 24.72
CA ASP A 133 26.79 2.15 23.60
C ASP A 133 26.82 0.63 23.83
N ALA A 134 26.18 -0.15 22.98
CA ALA A 134 26.45 -1.56 22.82
C ALA A 134 26.33 -1.95 21.34
N ASP A 135 27.49 -2.23 20.72
CA ASP A 135 27.60 -2.88 19.42
C ASP A 135 26.94 -4.26 19.44
N ASP A 136 25.74 -4.37 18.85
CA ASP A 136 25.18 -5.66 18.46
C ASP A 136 24.64 -5.55 17.03
N HIS A 137 25.30 -6.22 16.08
CA HIS A 137 24.90 -6.31 14.69
C HIS A 137 23.79 -7.35 14.49
N GLY A 138 22.63 -7.04 15.00
CA GLY A 138 21.41 -7.78 14.78
C GLY A 138 20.25 -6.80 14.90
N HIS A 139 19.97 -6.03 13.83
CA HIS A 139 18.84 -5.12 13.81
C HIS A 139 17.52 -5.91 13.78
N HIS A 140 17.13 -6.45 14.93
CA HIS A 140 15.74 -6.82 15.18
C HIS A 140 15.04 -5.54 15.63
N HIS A 141 14.30 -4.91 14.77
CA HIS A 141 13.43 -3.76 15.07
C HIS A 141 12.22 -4.19 15.91
N ALA A 142 12.44 -4.94 16.98
CA ALA A 142 11.38 -5.30 17.92
C ALA A 142 10.77 -4.02 18.48
N GLY A 143 9.59 -3.64 17.98
CA GLY A 143 8.85 -2.45 18.41
C GLY A 143 8.54 -1.43 17.30
N GLU A 144 9.00 -1.63 16.07
CA GLU A 144 8.54 -0.80 14.92
C GLU A 144 7.16 -1.24 14.43
N ALA A 145 6.43 -0.30 13.83
CA ALA A 145 5.11 -0.58 13.28
C ALA A 145 5.22 -1.32 11.95
N ASN A 146 4.43 -2.38 11.76
CA ASN A 146 4.29 -3.01 10.46
C ASN A 146 3.54 -2.08 9.49
N ALA A 147 4.15 -1.76 8.37
CA ALA A 147 3.63 -0.78 7.43
C ALA A 147 2.68 -1.37 6.35
N HIS A 148 2.46 -2.69 6.30
CA HIS A 148 1.69 -3.37 5.24
C HIS A 148 0.16 -3.30 5.46
N ILE A 149 -0.31 -2.13 5.86
CA ILE A 149 -1.70 -1.87 6.29
C ILE A 149 -2.74 -2.11 5.18
N TRP A 150 -2.38 -1.89 3.91
CA TRP A 150 -3.28 -2.02 2.75
C TRP A 150 -3.74 -3.45 2.48
N LEU A 151 -3.12 -4.47 3.08
CA LEU A 151 -3.53 -5.87 2.88
C LEU A 151 -4.75 -6.29 3.72
N ASP A 152 -5.21 -5.46 4.64
CA ASP A 152 -6.55 -5.54 5.22
C ASP A 152 -7.50 -4.62 4.42
N ALA A 153 -8.56 -5.17 3.82
CA ALA A 153 -9.48 -4.37 3.01
C ALA A 153 -10.23 -3.30 3.83
N GLN A 154 -10.42 -3.48 5.14
CA GLN A 154 -10.97 -2.43 6.01
C GLN A 154 -9.99 -1.28 6.21
N ASN A 155 -8.70 -1.59 6.39
CA ASN A 155 -7.67 -0.55 6.40
C ASN A 155 -7.58 0.14 5.03
N ALA A 156 -7.66 -0.61 3.92
CA ALA A 156 -7.66 -0.03 2.57
C ALA A 156 -8.82 0.96 2.37
N ILE A 157 -10.01 0.68 2.93
CA ILE A 157 -11.15 1.64 2.94
C ILE A 157 -10.77 2.90 3.70
N GLN A 158 -10.21 2.78 4.91
CA GLN A 158 -9.78 3.94 5.70
C GLN A 158 -8.69 4.74 4.97
N MET A 159 -7.73 4.05 4.33
CA MET A 159 -6.69 4.70 3.52
C MET A 159 -7.30 5.49 2.35
N VAL A 160 -8.27 4.90 1.64
CA VAL A 160 -8.99 5.56 0.53
C VAL A 160 -9.73 6.80 1.03
N ASP A 161 -10.37 6.73 2.21
CA ASP A 161 -11.04 7.87 2.81
C ASP A 161 -10.05 9.00 3.16
N ASN A 162 -8.92 8.67 3.80
CA ASN A 162 -7.88 9.63 4.14
C ASN A 162 -7.26 10.30 2.89
N LEU A 163 -7.00 9.50 1.84
CA LEU A 163 -6.47 10.00 0.58
C LEU A 163 -7.48 10.90 -0.14
N ALA A 164 -8.78 10.56 -0.13
CA ALA A 164 -9.83 11.39 -0.72
C ALA A 164 -9.95 12.73 -0.01
N ASP A 165 -9.98 12.75 1.32
CA ASP A 165 -10.02 13.98 2.11
C ASP A 165 -8.81 14.87 1.85
N GLY A 166 -7.62 14.29 1.76
CA GLY A 166 -6.39 14.99 1.41
C GLY A 166 -6.41 15.58 0.00
N LEU A 167 -6.88 14.81 -0.99
CA LEU A 167 -7.04 15.27 -2.37
C LEU A 167 -8.06 16.42 -2.48
N ILE A 168 -9.20 16.31 -1.79
CA ILE A 168 -10.22 17.38 -1.74
C ILE A 168 -9.66 18.64 -1.10
N SER A 169 -8.90 18.50 -0.01
CA SER A 169 -8.23 19.63 0.64
C SER A 169 -7.25 20.34 -0.28
N ALA A 170 -6.45 19.58 -1.05
CA ALA A 170 -5.46 20.11 -1.98
C ALA A 170 -6.10 20.66 -3.26
N MET A 171 -7.20 20.07 -3.73
CA MET A 171 -7.83 20.33 -5.03
C MET A 171 -9.37 20.42 -4.90
N PRO A 172 -9.92 21.42 -4.15
CA PRO A 172 -11.36 21.50 -3.85
C PRO A 172 -12.25 21.67 -5.08
N GLN A 173 -11.70 22.08 -6.23
CA GLN A 173 -12.43 22.19 -7.49
C GLN A 173 -12.90 20.83 -8.03
N TYR A 174 -12.32 19.70 -7.56
CA TYR A 174 -12.67 18.33 -7.96
C TYR A 174 -13.45 17.57 -6.87
N GLU A 175 -13.83 18.20 -5.76
CA GLU A 175 -14.50 17.61 -4.60
C GLU A 175 -15.62 16.65 -4.99
N ALA A 176 -16.60 17.14 -5.78
CA ALA A 176 -17.78 16.34 -6.14
C ALA A 176 -17.45 15.05 -6.91
N GLN A 177 -16.41 15.07 -7.74
CA GLN A 177 -16.01 13.90 -8.53
C GLN A 177 -15.17 12.93 -7.70
N ILE A 178 -14.27 13.45 -6.86
CA ILE A 178 -13.49 12.64 -5.90
C ILE A 178 -14.44 11.94 -4.92
N GLU A 179 -15.45 12.63 -4.39
CA GLU A 179 -16.46 12.04 -3.51
C GLU A 179 -17.25 10.92 -4.18
N GLN A 180 -17.67 11.11 -5.44
CA GLN A 180 -18.36 10.05 -6.18
C GLN A 180 -17.44 8.84 -6.39
N ASN A 181 -16.20 9.07 -6.82
CA ASN A 181 -15.22 8.01 -7.03
C ASN A 181 -14.89 7.27 -5.72
N ARG A 182 -14.75 8.00 -4.59
CA ARG A 182 -14.60 7.44 -3.25
C ARG A 182 -15.74 6.50 -2.90
N ALA A 183 -16.99 6.97 -3.03
CA ALA A 183 -18.16 6.16 -2.72
C ALA A 183 -18.21 4.86 -3.53
N ASP A 184 -17.93 4.94 -4.84
CA ASP A 184 -17.94 3.80 -5.74
C ASP A 184 -16.81 2.80 -5.40
N TYR A 185 -15.61 3.31 -5.06
CA TYR A 185 -14.47 2.47 -4.72
C TYR A 185 -14.63 1.82 -3.35
N VAL A 186 -15.06 2.55 -2.33
CA VAL A 186 -15.35 2.02 -0.98
C VAL A 186 -16.43 0.93 -1.05
N ALA A 187 -17.44 1.08 -1.90
CA ALA A 187 -18.44 0.02 -2.09
C ALA A 187 -17.82 -1.28 -2.65
N ARG A 188 -16.89 -1.18 -3.61
CA ARG A 188 -16.18 -2.35 -4.16
C ARG A 188 -15.26 -3.00 -3.11
N LEU A 189 -14.51 -2.22 -2.35
CA LEU A 189 -13.65 -2.71 -1.27
C LEU A 189 -14.45 -3.38 -0.14
N THR A 190 -15.61 -2.83 0.20
CA THR A 190 -16.52 -3.43 1.18
C THR A 190 -17.02 -4.80 0.71
N ALA A 191 -17.38 -4.92 -0.57
CA ALA A 191 -17.79 -6.20 -1.15
C ALA A 191 -16.64 -7.22 -1.17
N LEU A 192 -15.42 -6.77 -1.50
CA LEU A 192 -14.21 -7.59 -1.45
C LEU A 192 -13.93 -8.11 -0.04
N ASP A 193 -14.00 -7.24 0.98
CA ASP A 193 -13.79 -7.63 2.37
C ASP A 193 -14.75 -8.72 2.83
N ALA A 194 -16.04 -8.56 2.49
CA ALA A 194 -17.06 -9.55 2.82
C ALA A 194 -16.79 -10.90 2.12
N GLU A 195 -16.41 -10.88 0.84
CA GLU A 195 -16.05 -12.06 0.04
C GLU A 195 -14.84 -12.80 0.64
N LEU A 196 -13.77 -12.07 1.00
CA LEU A 196 -12.57 -12.63 1.62
C LEU A 196 -12.88 -13.26 2.98
N LYS A 197 -13.64 -12.57 3.83
CA LYS A 197 -14.05 -13.07 5.16
C LYS A 197 -14.88 -14.34 5.06
N GLU A 198 -15.89 -14.36 4.20
CA GLU A 198 -16.75 -15.54 4.02
C GLU A 198 -15.94 -16.74 3.50
N THR A 199 -15.12 -16.54 2.47
CA THR A 199 -14.37 -17.61 1.82
C THR A 199 -13.29 -18.18 2.74
N LEU A 200 -12.49 -17.31 3.38
CA LEU A 200 -11.37 -17.74 4.22
C LEU A 200 -11.81 -18.24 5.60
N ALA A 201 -13.01 -17.88 6.08
CA ALA A 201 -13.56 -18.48 7.30
C ALA A 201 -13.70 -20.01 7.18
N ALA A 202 -14.01 -20.52 5.98
CA ALA A 202 -14.29 -21.93 5.72
C ALA A 202 -13.04 -22.81 5.62
N VAL A 203 -11.82 -22.25 5.45
CA VAL A 203 -10.60 -23.06 5.31
C VAL A 203 -10.27 -23.79 6.63
N PRO A 204 -9.98 -25.12 6.59
CA PRO A 204 -9.77 -25.92 7.79
C PRO A 204 -8.41 -25.66 8.47
N ASN A 205 -7.37 -25.35 7.71
CA ASN A 205 -6.06 -24.97 8.23
C ASN A 205 -5.91 -23.44 8.19
N LYS A 206 -5.38 -22.86 9.26
CA LYS A 206 -5.21 -21.42 9.39
C LYS A 206 -3.74 -20.97 9.38
N ASN A 207 -2.80 -21.92 9.48
CA ASN A 207 -1.38 -21.61 9.58
C ASN A 207 -0.76 -21.40 8.20
N ILE A 208 -0.08 -20.29 8.05
CA ILE A 208 0.71 -19.94 6.87
C ILE A 208 2.15 -19.62 7.29
N VAL A 209 3.11 -19.91 6.42
CA VAL A 209 4.51 -19.48 6.58
C VAL A 209 4.83 -18.52 5.43
N THR A 210 5.19 -17.28 5.75
CA THR A 210 5.50 -16.25 4.76
C THR A 210 7.01 -16.01 4.67
N PHE A 211 7.47 -15.48 3.55
CA PHE A 211 8.89 -15.20 3.33
C PHE A 211 9.27 -13.76 3.67
N HIS A 212 8.28 -12.92 3.83
CA HIS A 212 8.40 -11.55 4.29
C HIS A 212 7.21 -11.23 5.20
N GLU A 213 7.34 -10.27 6.08
CA GLU A 213 6.30 -9.93 7.05
C GLU A 213 5.22 -8.97 6.51
N ALA A 214 4.85 -9.17 5.24
CA ALA A 214 3.81 -8.36 4.62
C ALA A 214 2.39 -8.70 5.10
N PHE A 215 2.13 -9.91 5.58
CA PHE A 215 0.78 -10.44 5.76
C PHE A 215 0.15 -10.43 7.16
N PRO A 216 0.68 -9.78 8.22
CA PRO A 216 0.04 -9.76 9.54
C PRO A 216 -1.36 -9.16 9.54
N TYR A 217 -1.57 -8.01 8.86
CA TYR A 217 -2.90 -7.40 8.76
C TYR A 217 -3.89 -8.27 7.99
N PHE A 218 -3.47 -8.85 6.87
CA PHE A 218 -4.28 -9.80 6.12
C PHE A 218 -4.67 -11.02 6.98
N ALA A 219 -3.69 -11.62 7.66
CA ALA A 219 -3.92 -12.79 8.51
C ALA A 219 -4.92 -12.47 9.63
N ARG A 220 -4.73 -11.34 10.33
CA ARG A 220 -5.65 -10.87 11.37
C ARG A 220 -7.07 -10.64 10.84
N ALA A 221 -7.20 -9.94 9.70
CA ALA A 221 -8.50 -9.60 9.13
C ALA A 221 -9.32 -10.82 8.71
N TYR A 222 -8.64 -11.87 8.22
CA TYR A 222 -9.29 -13.04 7.62
C TYR A 222 -9.12 -14.33 8.43
N GLY A 223 -8.71 -14.20 9.70
CA GLY A 223 -8.66 -15.31 10.66
C GLY A 223 -7.62 -16.37 10.33
N LEU A 224 -6.50 -15.98 9.71
CA LEU A 224 -5.32 -16.81 9.50
C LEU A 224 -4.28 -16.55 10.60
N THR A 225 -3.25 -17.37 10.66
CA THR A 225 -2.11 -17.24 11.58
C THR A 225 -0.83 -17.30 10.79
N VAL A 226 -0.02 -16.24 10.83
CA VAL A 226 1.36 -16.27 10.35
C VAL A 226 2.17 -17.06 11.39
N ALA A 227 2.40 -18.33 11.10
CA ALA A 227 3.02 -19.27 12.03
C ALA A 227 4.55 -19.15 12.07
N ALA A 228 5.14 -18.62 11.01
CA ALA A 228 6.55 -18.22 10.93
C ALA A 228 6.75 -17.26 9.76
N VAL A 229 7.71 -16.35 9.91
CA VAL A 229 8.28 -15.52 8.84
C VAL A 229 9.69 -16.02 8.57
N VAL A 230 10.06 -16.19 7.28
CA VAL A 230 11.37 -16.75 6.91
C VAL A 230 12.46 -15.70 6.99
N ASN A 231 12.21 -14.54 6.39
CA ASN A 231 13.11 -13.39 6.42
C ASN A 231 12.32 -12.16 6.82
N HIS A 232 12.85 -11.38 7.75
CA HIS A 232 12.24 -10.09 8.12
C HIS A 232 12.48 -9.05 7.02
N GLU A 233 13.69 -9.05 6.44
CA GLU A 233 14.04 -8.17 5.32
C GLU A 233 14.21 -8.96 4.01
N PRO A 234 13.63 -8.49 2.90
CA PRO A 234 13.79 -9.12 1.59
C PRO A 234 15.24 -9.08 1.12
N GLY A 235 15.78 -10.25 0.76
CA GLY A 235 17.15 -10.36 0.23
C GLY A 235 18.21 -10.83 1.21
N ASP A 236 17.89 -10.94 2.49
CA ASP A 236 18.79 -11.48 3.50
C ASP A 236 18.97 -13.00 3.33
N ALA A 237 20.23 -13.44 3.36
CA ALA A 237 20.55 -14.85 3.28
C ALA A 237 20.47 -15.48 4.68
N LEU A 238 19.61 -16.49 4.84
CA LEU A 238 19.54 -17.26 6.08
C LEU A 238 20.88 -17.94 6.38
N SER A 239 21.36 -17.80 7.59
CA SER A 239 22.46 -18.62 8.08
C SER A 239 22.05 -20.09 8.18
N PRO A 240 22.98 -21.05 8.12
CA PRO A 240 22.64 -22.48 8.30
C PRO A 240 21.93 -22.80 9.61
N ALA A 241 22.21 -22.04 10.68
CA ALA A 241 21.55 -22.21 11.96
C ALA A 241 20.08 -21.77 11.93
N GLN A 242 19.80 -20.60 11.35
CA GLN A 242 18.45 -20.08 11.19
C GLN A 242 17.61 -21.00 10.28
N LEU A 243 18.18 -21.48 9.16
CA LEU A 243 17.51 -22.42 8.28
C LEU A 243 17.16 -23.74 9.02
N ALA A 244 18.08 -24.29 9.81
CA ALA A 244 17.85 -25.49 10.58
C ALA A 244 16.78 -25.31 11.66
N GLU A 245 16.69 -24.13 12.28
CA GLU A 245 15.66 -23.79 13.24
C GLU A 245 14.29 -23.68 12.57
N LEU A 246 14.21 -22.95 11.48
CA LEU A 246 13.00 -22.77 10.69
C LEU A 246 12.43 -24.12 10.20
N VAL A 247 13.29 -25.02 9.67
CA VAL A 247 12.89 -26.38 9.29
C VAL A 247 12.30 -27.14 10.47
N ARG A 248 12.87 -27.01 11.67
CA ARG A 248 12.32 -27.65 12.90
C ARG A 248 10.95 -27.08 13.26
N THR A 249 10.80 -25.76 13.20
CA THR A 249 9.54 -25.07 13.48
C THR A 249 8.45 -25.51 12.50
N ILE A 250 8.73 -25.51 11.20
CA ILE A 250 7.79 -25.91 10.15
C ILE A 250 7.35 -27.37 10.34
N ARG A 251 8.28 -28.28 10.66
CA ARG A 251 7.94 -29.69 10.96
C ARG A 251 7.07 -29.83 12.20
N ALA A 252 7.34 -29.04 13.24
CA ALA A 252 6.54 -29.06 14.48
C ALA A 252 5.11 -28.55 14.26
N LEU A 253 4.89 -27.71 13.26
CA LEU A 253 3.59 -27.17 12.83
C LEU A 253 2.85 -28.09 11.82
N ASN A 254 3.34 -29.31 11.57
CA ASN A 254 2.83 -30.24 10.56
C ASN A 254 2.95 -29.73 9.11
N ASN A 255 4.06 -29.09 8.80
CA ASN A 255 4.43 -28.63 7.46
C ASN A 255 3.35 -27.74 6.80
N PRO A 256 3.00 -26.58 7.40
CA PRO A 256 2.05 -25.67 6.77
C PRO A 256 2.60 -25.18 5.41
N PRO A 257 1.73 -24.74 4.49
CA PRO A 257 2.15 -24.21 3.20
C PRO A 257 3.10 -23.01 3.38
N LEU A 258 4.09 -22.93 2.47
CA LEU A 258 5.06 -21.85 2.36
C LEU A 258 4.57 -20.86 1.30
N PHE A 259 4.59 -19.57 1.60
CA PHE A 259 4.12 -18.53 0.69
C PHE A 259 5.25 -17.57 0.33
N THR A 260 5.71 -17.65 -0.93
CA THR A 260 6.66 -16.71 -1.53
C THR A 260 5.91 -15.53 -2.16
N GLU A 261 6.64 -14.50 -2.55
CA GLU A 261 6.10 -13.32 -3.21
C GLU A 261 6.62 -13.20 -4.67
N PRO A 262 5.83 -12.61 -5.62
CA PRO A 262 6.18 -12.61 -7.04
C PRO A 262 7.49 -11.90 -7.38
N GLN A 263 7.89 -10.92 -6.55
CA GLN A 263 9.06 -10.07 -6.80
C GLN A 263 10.39 -10.65 -6.28
N TYR A 264 10.34 -11.75 -5.51
CA TYR A 264 11.54 -12.37 -4.92
C TYR A 264 11.79 -13.76 -5.50
N ASP A 265 13.05 -14.23 -5.45
CA ASP A 265 13.36 -15.59 -5.82
C ASP A 265 12.90 -16.60 -4.75
N ASP A 266 12.65 -17.82 -5.17
CA ASP A 266 12.11 -18.88 -4.31
C ASP A 266 13.16 -19.92 -3.85
N MET A 267 14.45 -19.66 -3.99
CA MET A 267 15.52 -20.64 -3.67
C MET A 267 15.48 -21.10 -2.21
N ALA A 268 15.23 -20.17 -1.28
CA ALA A 268 15.09 -20.52 0.13
C ALA A 268 13.85 -21.39 0.36
N ALA A 269 12.71 -21.03 -0.27
CA ALA A 269 11.47 -21.80 -0.21
C ALA A 269 11.65 -23.24 -0.74
N GLN A 270 12.31 -23.39 -1.89
CA GLN A 270 12.62 -24.68 -2.46
C GLN A 270 13.50 -25.53 -1.54
N THR A 271 14.46 -24.90 -0.85
CA THR A 271 15.32 -25.61 0.11
C THR A 271 14.52 -26.09 1.32
N ILE A 272 13.71 -25.23 1.91
CA ILE A 272 12.84 -25.57 3.04
C ILE A 272 11.82 -26.64 2.64
N SER A 273 11.21 -26.52 1.47
CA SER A 273 10.25 -27.49 0.94
C SER A 273 10.89 -28.88 0.76
N ARG A 274 12.11 -28.97 0.22
CA ARG A 274 12.84 -30.26 0.10
C ARG A 274 13.10 -30.92 1.46
N GLU A 275 13.38 -30.11 2.48
CA GLU A 275 13.67 -30.61 3.83
C GLU A 275 12.42 -30.98 4.62
N THR A 276 11.30 -30.31 4.38
CA THR A 276 10.08 -30.45 5.20
C THR A 276 8.98 -31.22 4.49
N GLY A 277 8.94 -31.17 3.16
CA GLY A 277 7.80 -31.61 2.36
C GLY A 277 6.66 -30.58 2.29
N ALA A 278 6.82 -29.39 2.89
CA ALA A 278 5.83 -28.33 2.83
C ALA A 278 5.64 -27.82 1.38
N PRO A 279 4.41 -27.67 0.88
CA PRO A 279 4.16 -27.18 -0.47
C PRO A 279 4.43 -25.68 -0.54
N ILE A 280 4.82 -25.20 -1.73
CA ILE A 280 5.10 -23.77 -2.00
C ILE A 280 3.96 -23.19 -2.83
N TYR A 281 3.51 -22.01 -2.47
CA TYR A 281 2.53 -21.18 -3.17
C TYR A 281 3.03 -19.74 -3.23
N THR A 282 2.33 -18.89 -3.98
CA THR A 282 2.67 -17.46 -4.08
C THR A 282 1.51 -16.62 -3.56
N LEU A 283 1.80 -15.66 -2.67
CA LEU A 283 0.91 -14.57 -2.28
C LEU A 283 1.49 -13.25 -2.77
N ASP A 284 0.64 -12.42 -3.37
CA ASP A 284 1.04 -11.13 -3.92
C ASP A 284 0.70 -10.02 -2.91
N PRO A 285 1.69 -9.28 -2.37
CA PRO A 285 1.44 -8.16 -1.47
C PRO A 285 0.92 -6.90 -2.21
N VAL A 286 0.67 -6.98 -3.52
CA VAL A 286 0.14 -5.90 -4.37
C VAL A 286 1.08 -4.69 -4.46
N VAL A 287 2.38 -4.90 -4.32
CA VAL A 287 3.40 -3.84 -4.38
C VAL A 287 4.04 -3.69 -5.76
N THR A 288 3.71 -4.58 -6.68
CA THR A 288 4.20 -4.55 -8.07
C THR A 288 3.05 -4.74 -9.07
N GLY A 289 3.26 -4.28 -10.30
CA GLY A 289 2.24 -4.43 -11.35
C GLY A 289 2.60 -3.75 -12.66
N PRO A 290 1.66 -3.62 -13.61
CA PRO A 290 1.89 -2.94 -14.86
C PRO A 290 2.15 -1.43 -14.67
N GLU A 291 3.01 -0.87 -15.53
CA GLU A 291 3.33 0.56 -15.52
C GLU A 291 2.24 1.40 -16.21
N THR A 292 1.60 0.84 -17.22
CA THR A 292 0.58 1.50 -18.05
C THR A 292 -0.67 0.64 -18.14
N ASP A 293 -1.79 1.27 -18.49
CA ASP A 293 -3.07 0.59 -18.70
C ASP A 293 -3.52 -0.24 -17.47
N VAL A 294 -3.25 0.27 -16.27
CA VAL A 294 -3.57 -0.39 -15.00
C VAL A 294 -5.10 -0.46 -14.84
N PRO A 295 -5.68 -1.68 -14.72
CA PRO A 295 -7.10 -1.79 -14.43
C PRO A 295 -7.46 -1.17 -13.09
N LEU A 296 -8.58 -0.47 -13.00
CA LEU A 296 -9.07 0.11 -11.74
C LEU A 296 -9.44 -0.97 -10.71
N THR A 297 -9.64 -2.21 -11.15
CA THR A 297 -9.89 -3.38 -10.30
C THR A 297 -8.62 -4.13 -9.90
N TYR A 298 -7.43 -3.63 -10.27
CA TYR A 298 -6.17 -4.38 -10.09
C TYR A 298 -5.93 -4.82 -8.64
N TYR A 299 -6.20 -3.95 -7.66
CA TYR A 299 -6.06 -4.30 -6.24
C TYR A 299 -7.02 -5.42 -5.85
N GLU A 300 -8.29 -5.28 -6.18
CA GLU A 300 -9.33 -6.29 -5.87
C GLU A 300 -9.03 -7.63 -6.56
N ASP A 301 -8.55 -7.60 -7.80
CA ASP A 301 -8.23 -8.81 -8.56
C ASP A 301 -7.05 -9.58 -7.92
N ARG A 302 -5.99 -8.87 -7.48
CA ARG A 302 -4.87 -9.49 -6.76
C ARG A 302 -5.29 -10.07 -5.41
N MET A 303 -6.10 -9.35 -4.65
CA MET A 303 -6.63 -9.84 -3.38
C MET A 303 -7.48 -11.11 -3.55
N ARG A 304 -8.30 -11.17 -4.63
CA ARG A 304 -9.05 -12.40 -4.96
C ARG A 304 -8.15 -13.55 -5.40
N GLU A 305 -7.09 -13.30 -6.14
CA GLU A 305 -6.11 -14.32 -6.49
C GLU A 305 -5.41 -14.86 -5.26
N ASN A 306 -5.03 -14.02 -4.31
CA ASN A 306 -4.50 -14.43 -3.01
C ASN A 306 -5.50 -15.33 -2.27
N MET A 307 -6.78 -14.93 -2.23
CA MET A 307 -7.84 -15.72 -1.63
C MET A 307 -7.95 -17.12 -2.27
N GLN A 308 -7.94 -17.20 -3.60
CA GLN A 308 -8.03 -18.48 -4.31
C GLN A 308 -6.80 -19.37 -4.03
N THR A 309 -5.61 -18.77 -4.00
CA THR A 309 -4.37 -19.46 -3.65
C THR A 309 -4.45 -20.05 -2.23
N LEU A 310 -4.90 -19.25 -1.26
CA LEU A 310 -5.08 -19.68 0.13
C LEU A 310 -6.14 -20.79 0.25
N LEU A 311 -7.25 -20.68 -0.47
CA LEU A 311 -8.30 -21.71 -0.48
C LEU A 311 -7.75 -23.05 -0.94
N VAL A 312 -6.94 -23.06 -2.00
CA VAL A 312 -6.27 -24.28 -2.49
C VAL A 312 -5.23 -24.80 -1.51
N ALA A 313 -4.38 -23.91 -1.00
CA ALA A 313 -3.25 -24.29 -0.14
C ALA A 313 -3.68 -24.78 1.24
N LEU A 314 -4.76 -24.23 1.80
CA LEU A 314 -5.22 -24.49 3.17
C LEU A 314 -6.35 -25.53 3.25
N THR A 315 -6.80 -26.05 2.11
CA THR A 315 -7.81 -27.11 2.04
C THR A 315 -7.13 -28.44 1.64
N PRO A 316 -7.10 -29.46 2.50
CA PRO A 316 -6.50 -30.75 2.16
C PRO A 316 -7.13 -31.34 0.89
N ALA A 317 -6.31 -31.96 0.04
CA ALA A 317 -6.84 -32.74 -1.07
C ALA A 317 -7.77 -33.85 -0.53
N LYS A 318 -8.99 -33.97 -1.09
CA LYS A 318 -9.92 -35.02 -0.69
C LYS A 318 -9.28 -36.37 -1.03
N GLY A 319 -8.69 -37.08 -0.05
CA GLY A 319 -8.24 -38.45 -0.23
C GLY A 319 -6.90 -38.85 0.38
N GLU A 320 -6.32 -38.10 1.33
CA GLU A 320 -5.21 -38.64 2.16
C GLU A 320 -5.61 -38.77 3.62
#